data_a08792691f41401cfccd97fe1c2f3f91
#
_entry.id   a08792691f41401cfccd97fe1c2f3f91
#
_cell.length_a   1.000
_cell.length_b   1.000
_cell.length_c   1.000
_cell.angle_alpha   90.00
_cell.angle_beta   90.00
_cell.angle_gamma   90.00
#
_symmetry.space_group_name_H-M   'P 1'
#
loop_
_entity.id
_entity.type
_entity.pdbx_description
1 polymer ?
#
loop_
_entity_poly.entity_id
_entity_poly.type
_entity_poly.pdbx_seq_one_letter_code
_entity_poly.pdbx_strand_id
1 'polypeptide(L)'
;MPTTNSLLKKSKLPFALIIQPYAALHDAEDDVPVQYDQVIARCRRCRTYMNPFASFLDHSHRWRCNMCNLTNDVPQSFDWDSVKQQSVDRWQRPELNYAVSEFVAPQEYMVRAPQPLIYLFMFDVSFAGVTSGLLATAARCILESLDRIPNTDRRTRLGFMAVDGSLHYFSIPRDGSDNNDARMLVVSDLDEPFLPTPEDLLVNLTECRANIENFLGKLQGMFANTQNGSSAMGSALRAGHKLISHVGGKICVLSASLPNVGYGKLEPREDKKLLGTSKENSLLQTQSSFYKSFAVECSKTQVSIDMFLFSAQYQDVASLSNLPRYTGGQTYFYPAWNAARTEDAIKFATEFSDYLSSEIGLEAVLRVRTTTGLRPSAFYGNFFNRSSDLCAFPAMPRDQAYVVEIAIDENVTKAFACLQVGVLHTTCNGERRIRVMTLSIPTTQNLAEVYASADQQAITAYFAHKAVERALSSGLDAARDAVQAKMIELLQTYKKELGGGNMGGGGLQFPANLRAMPMLFLGLMKNVSSALI
;
A
#
# COMPACT_ATOMS: atom_id res chain seq x y z
N MET A 1 -26.32 -7.38 3.35
CA MET A 1 -25.98 -7.39 1.91
C MET A 1 -27.13 -8.02 1.09
N PRO A 2 -27.31 -7.69 -0.20
CA PRO A 2 -28.33 -8.33 -1.04
C PRO A 2 -28.01 -9.81 -1.29
N THR A 3 -29.06 -10.67 -1.30
CA THR A 3 -28.93 -12.12 -1.56
C THR A 3 -28.71 -12.45 -3.04
N THR A 4 -29.05 -11.55 -3.95
CA THR A 4 -29.02 -11.78 -5.40
C THR A 4 -28.35 -10.64 -6.15
N ASN A 5 -27.73 -10.96 -7.29
CA ASN A 5 -27.16 -9.96 -8.19
C ASN A 5 -28.26 -9.02 -8.77
N SER A 6 -29.49 -9.53 -8.97
CA SER A 6 -30.63 -8.72 -9.43
C SER A 6 -30.95 -7.61 -8.42
N LEU A 7 -31.01 -7.95 -7.12
CA LEU A 7 -31.28 -6.98 -6.06
C LEU A 7 -30.12 -5.97 -5.92
N LEU A 8 -28.86 -6.42 -6.04
CA LEU A 8 -27.69 -5.54 -6.06
C LEU A 8 -27.77 -4.54 -7.23
N LYS A 9 -28.02 -5.02 -8.44
CA LYS A 9 -28.18 -4.16 -9.62
C LYS A 9 -29.36 -3.19 -9.48
N LYS A 10 -30.45 -3.63 -8.86
CA LYS A 10 -31.63 -2.79 -8.59
C LYS A 10 -31.30 -1.67 -7.60
N SER A 11 -30.46 -1.91 -6.61
CA SER A 11 -30.04 -0.90 -5.63
C SER A 11 -29.15 0.18 -6.21
N LYS A 12 -28.44 -0.10 -7.31
CA LYS A 12 -27.39 0.75 -7.90
C LYS A 12 -26.20 1.02 -6.97
N LEU A 13 -26.19 0.47 -5.76
CA LEU A 13 -25.06 0.55 -4.84
C LEU A 13 -23.93 -0.39 -5.29
N PRO A 14 -22.66 -0.03 -5.04
CA PRO A 14 -21.56 -0.96 -5.23
C PRO A 14 -21.56 -2.03 -4.14
N PHE A 15 -20.94 -3.17 -4.41
CA PHE A 15 -20.63 -4.15 -3.39
C PHE A 15 -19.12 -4.36 -3.38
N ALA A 16 -18.46 -3.77 -2.41
CA ALA A 16 -17.01 -3.78 -2.27
C ALA A 16 -16.60 -3.89 -0.80
N LEU A 17 -15.41 -4.39 -0.57
CA LEU A 17 -14.75 -4.49 0.72
C LEU A 17 -13.60 -3.48 0.76
N ILE A 18 -13.59 -2.62 1.78
CA ILE A 18 -12.47 -1.73 2.06
C ILE A 18 -11.63 -2.38 3.15
N ILE A 19 -10.34 -2.57 2.89
CA ILE A 19 -9.42 -3.30 3.75
C ILE A 19 -8.33 -2.35 4.21
N GLN A 20 -8.23 -2.12 5.50
CA GLN A 20 -7.15 -1.39 6.16
C GLN A 20 -6.50 -2.34 7.18
N PRO A 21 -5.48 -3.12 6.79
CA PRO A 21 -4.99 -4.24 7.60
C PRO A 21 -4.49 -3.84 8.99
N TYR A 22 -4.04 -2.60 9.17
CA TYR A 22 -3.39 -2.12 10.40
C TYR A 22 -4.07 -0.90 11.02
N ALA A 23 -5.22 -0.47 10.50
CA ALA A 23 -5.97 0.63 11.10
C ALA A 23 -6.66 0.18 12.38
N ALA A 24 -6.55 0.99 13.43
CA ALA A 24 -7.44 0.95 14.59
C ALA A 24 -8.72 1.73 14.28
N LEU A 25 -9.87 1.27 14.74
CA LEU A 25 -11.15 1.96 14.58
C LEU A 25 -11.33 3.05 15.64
N HIS A 26 -10.69 2.90 16.80
CA HIS A 26 -10.75 3.80 17.93
C HIS A 26 -9.36 4.00 18.54
N ASP A 27 -9.09 5.18 19.07
CA ASP A 27 -7.77 5.57 19.64
C ASP A 27 -7.33 4.79 20.88
N ALA A 28 -8.21 4.01 21.50
CA ALA A 28 -7.95 3.23 22.69
C ALA A 28 -8.25 1.74 22.50
N GLU A 29 -8.19 1.24 21.27
CA GLU A 29 -8.36 -0.20 21.01
C GLU A 29 -7.15 -0.99 21.50
N ASP A 30 -7.44 -2.14 22.08
CA ASP A 30 -6.42 -3.13 22.42
C ASP A 30 -5.69 -3.61 21.16
N ASP A 31 -4.43 -3.95 21.33
CA ASP A 31 -3.64 -4.54 20.25
C ASP A 31 -4.28 -5.85 19.76
N VAL A 32 -4.16 -6.09 18.45
CA VAL A 32 -4.62 -7.36 17.86
C VAL A 32 -3.91 -8.53 18.54
N PRO A 33 -4.65 -9.52 19.10
CA PRO A 33 -4.04 -10.63 19.81
C PRO A 33 -3.14 -11.46 18.89
N VAL A 34 -1.87 -11.62 19.31
CA VAL A 34 -0.86 -12.41 18.61
C VAL A 34 -0.71 -13.76 19.27
N GLN A 35 -0.79 -14.82 18.48
CA GLN A 35 -0.69 -16.20 18.93
C GLN A 35 0.66 -16.80 18.53
N TYR A 36 1.41 -17.26 19.52
CA TYR A 36 2.71 -17.92 19.37
C TYR A 36 2.55 -19.43 19.49
N ASP A 37 3.32 -20.18 18.72
CA ASP A 37 3.43 -21.65 18.78
C ASP A 37 2.09 -22.40 18.76
N GLN A 38 1.12 -21.86 18.04
CA GLN A 38 -0.22 -22.41 17.94
C GLN A 38 -0.44 -23.12 16.61
N VAL A 39 -1.21 -24.20 16.65
CA VAL A 39 -1.71 -24.84 15.43
C VAL A 39 -2.71 -23.92 14.74
N ILE A 40 -2.45 -23.59 13.49
CA ILE A 40 -3.31 -22.74 12.67
C ILE A 40 -4.36 -23.60 11.96
N ALA A 41 -5.56 -23.63 12.51
CA ALA A 41 -6.66 -24.40 11.93
C ALA A 41 -7.22 -23.75 10.66
N ARG A 42 -7.28 -24.51 9.57
CA ARG A 42 -7.79 -24.06 8.27
C ARG A 42 -8.70 -25.09 7.63
N CYS A 43 -9.71 -24.62 6.93
CA CYS A 43 -10.56 -25.48 6.12
C CYS A 43 -9.76 -26.21 5.03
N ARG A 44 -9.92 -27.53 4.92
CA ARG A 44 -9.20 -28.36 3.94
C ARG A 44 -9.50 -27.98 2.49
N ARG A 45 -10.73 -27.50 2.19
CA ARG A 45 -11.17 -27.12 0.83
C ARG A 45 -10.80 -25.69 0.47
N CYS A 46 -11.35 -24.69 1.17
CA CYS A 46 -11.22 -23.27 0.79
C CYS A 46 -10.07 -22.56 1.50
N ARG A 47 -9.36 -23.26 2.40
CA ARG A 47 -8.22 -22.73 3.16
C ARG A 47 -8.56 -21.52 4.03
N THR A 48 -9.84 -21.29 4.35
CA THR A 48 -10.29 -20.29 5.32
C THR A 48 -9.73 -20.61 6.68
N TYR A 49 -9.25 -19.61 7.40
CA TYR A 49 -8.79 -19.73 8.77
C TYR A 49 -9.97 -19.91 9.72
N MET A 50 -9.77 -20.64 10.81
CA MET A 50 -10.72 -20.68 11.91
C MET A 50 -11.06 -19.26 12.35
N ASN A 51 -12.33 -19.02 12.72
CA ASN A 51 -12.82 -17.69 13.05
C ASN A 51 -14.07 -17.81 13.95
N PRO A 52 -14.53 -16.73 14.61
CA PRO A 52 -15.63 -16.76 15.56
C PRO A 52 -16.99 -17.21 14.98
N PHE A 53 -17.13 -17.16 13.64
CA PHE A 53 -18.38 -17.51 12.96
C PHE A 53 -18.40 -18.97 12.47
N ALA A 54 -17.41 -19.78 12.81
CA ALA A 54 -17.39 -21.21 12.53
C ALA A 54 -18.33 -21.94 13.50
N SER A 55 -19.03 -22.99 13.03
CA SER A 55 -19.95 -23.79 13.86
C SER A 55 -19.29 -25.10 14.23
N PHE A 56 -19.33 -25.45 15.51
CA PHE A 56 -18.88 -26.75 16.01
C PHE A 56 -20.00 -27.78 15.95
N LEU A 57 -19.67 -29.02 15.65
CA LEU A 57 -20.57 -30.16 15.44
C LEU A 57 -20.07 -31.37 16.23
N ASP A 58 -20.95 -32.38 16.41
CA ASP A 58 -20.61 -33.69 16.98
C ASP A 58 -19.85 -33.56 18.31
N HIS A 59 -20.50 -32.95 19.29
CA HIS A 59 -19.92 -32.67 20.60
C HIS A 59 -18.59 -31.92 20.52
N SER A 60 -18.49 -31.05 19.52
CA SER A 60 -17.33 -30.20 19.26
C SER A 60 -16.06 -30.89 18.71
N HIS A 61 -16.15 -32.15 18.26
CA HIS A 61 -15.05 -32.86 17.61
C HIS A 61 -14.83 -32.42 16.16
N ARG A 62 -15.85 -31.85 15.52
CA ARG A 62 -15.80 -31.33 14.16
C ARG A 62 -16.29 -29.91 14.09
N TRP A 63 -15.83 -29.16 13.09
CA TRP A 63 -16.30 -27.81 12.79
C TRP A 63 -16.71 -27.66 11.34
N ARG A 64 -17.75 -26.88 11.10
CA ARG A 64 -18.23 -26.55 9.76
C ARG A 64 -17.68 -25.20 9.33
N CYS A 65 -17.04 -25.17 8.15
CA CYS A 65 -16.54 -23.93 7.56
C CYS A 65 -17.70 -23.03 7.15
N ASN A 66 -17.72 -21.80 7.67
CA ASN A 66 -18.74 -20.79 7.36
C ASN A 66 -18.69 -20.27 5.91
N MET A 67 -17.56 -20.44 5.20
CA MET A 67 -17.43 -20.07 3.79
C MET A 67 -18.00 -21.15 2.86
N CYS A 68 -17.46 -22.37 2.90
CA CYS A 68 -17.75 -23.42 1.92
C CYS A 68 -18.58 -24.60 2.45
N ASN A 69 -19.03 -24.56 3.70
CA ASN A 69 -19.83 -25.59 4.39
C ASN A 69 -19.14 -26.95 4.58
N LEU A 70 -17.85 -27.11 4.25
CA LEU A 70 -17.13 -28.36 4.49
C LEU A 70 -16.98 -28.59 6.00
N THR A 71 -17.26 -29.81 6.43
CA THR A 71 -16.96 -30.25 7.80
C THR A 71 -15.49 -30.68 7.87
N ASN A 72 -14.79 -30.19 8.88
CA ASN A 72 -13.39 -30.44 9.18
C ASN A 72 -13.26 -30.94 10.62
N ASP A 73 -12.21 -31.71 10.90
CA ASP A 73 -11.89 -32.15 12.24
C ASP A 73 -11.27 -30.99 13.05
N VAL A 74 -11.56 -30.93 14.35
CA VAL A 74 -10.93 -29.97 15.26
C VAL A 74 -9.54 -30.51 15.61
N PRO A 75 -8.47 -29.69 15.52
CA PRO A 75 -7.15 -30.14 15.95
C PRO A 75 -7.12 -30.50 17.44
N GLN A 76 -6.44 -31.59 17.80
CA GLN A 76 -6.31 -32.03 19.20
C GLN A 76 -5.77 -30.93 20.12
N SER A 77 -4.87 -30.08 19.61
CA SER A 77 -4.29 -28.96 20.36
C SER A 77 -5.30 -27.88 20.80
N PHE A 78 -6.55 -27.93 20.32
CA PHE A 78 -7.61 -27.04 20.80
C PHE A 78 -8.10 -27.40 22.21
N ASP A 79 -7.96 -28.66 22.61
CA ASP A 79 -8.46 -29.19 23.88
C ASP A 79 -7.36 -29.75 24.78
N TRP A 80 -6.16 -29.99 24.21
CA TRP A 80 -5.06 -30.63 24.91
C TRP A 80 -3.72 -29.98 24.58
N ASP A 81 -3.03 -29.49 25.60
CA ASP A 81 -1.64 -29.04 25.51
C ASP A 81 -0.71 -30.25 25.71
N SER A 82 -0.09 -30.70 24.62
CA SER A 82 0.80 -31.86 24.66
C SER A 82 2.13 -31.59 25.41
N VAL A 83 2.52 -30.32 25.55
CA VAL A 83 3.77 -29.95 26.26
C VAL A 83 3.54 -29.94 27.75
N LYS A 84 2.43 -29.33 28.20
CA LYS A 84 2.06 -29.22 29.60
C LYS A 84 1.27 -30.44 30.11
N GLN A 85 0.90 -31.37 29.20
CA GLN A 85 0.09 -32.58 29.52
C GLN A 85 -1.20 -32.24 30.26
N GLN A 86 -1.89 -31.19 29.84
CA GLN A 86 -3.14 -30.73 30.48
C GLN A 86 -4.23 -30.39 29.49
N SER A 87 -5.48 -30.46 29.94
CA SER A 87 -6.62 -29.97 29.16
C SER A 87 -6.58 -28.45 29.03
N VAL A 88 -6.97 -27.95 27.88
CA VAL A 88 -7.04 -26.51 27.53
C VAL A 88 -8.48 -26.20 27.14
N ASP A 89 -8.96 -25.05 27.60
CA ASP A 89 -10.26 -24.53 27.15
C ASP A 89 -10.12 -23.85 25.80
N ARG A 90 -10.66 -24.50 24.75
CA ARG A 90 -10.62 -23.94 23.37
C ARG A 90 -11.30 -22.57 23.26
N TRP A 91 -12.29 -22.28 24.10
CA TRP A 91 -13.03 -21.02 24.04
C TRP A 91 -12.22 -19.81 24.51
N GLN A 92 -11.04 -20.02 25.09
CA GLN A 92 -10.09 -18.96 25.40
C GLN A 92 -9.19 -18.60 24.18
N ARG A 93 -9.27 -19.35 23.08
CA ARG A 93 -8.46 -19.09 21.89
C ARG A 93 -8.87 -17.79 21.19
N PRO A 94 -7.93 -16.87 20.90
CA PRO A 94 -8.24 -15.58 20.28
C PRO A 94 -8.98 -15.70 18.95
N GLU A 95 -8.63 -16.67 18.10
CA GLU A 95 -9.27 -16.86 16.80
C GLU A 95 -10.74 -17.29 16.87
N LEU A 96 -11.22 -17.70 18.04
CA LEU A 96 -12.64 -18.01 18.27
C LEU A 96 -13.42 -16.84 18.89
N ASN A 97 -12.72 -15.83 19.42
CA ASN A 97 -13.33 -14.71 20.13
C ASN A 97 -13.21 -13.38 19.36
N TYR A 98 -12.16 -13.22 18.55
CA TYR A 98 -11.89 -11.97 17.86
C TYR A 98 -12.05 -12.11 16.35
N ALA A 99 -12.70 -11.14 15.73
CA ALA A 99 -12.84 -11.06 14.28
C ALA A 99 -11.50 -10.78 13.57
N VAL A 100 -10.56 -10.19 14.30
CA VAL A 100 -9.18 -9.96 13.86
C VAL A 100 -8.23 -10.63 14.83
N SER A 101 -7.36 -11.47 14.32
CA SER A 101 -6.31 -12.15 15.10
C SER A 101 -5.03 -12.29 14.27
N GLU A 102 -3.89 -12.46 14.93
CA GLU A 102 -2.60 -12.61 14.28
C GLU A 102 -1.88 -13.86 14.81
N PHE A 103 -1.24 -14.59 13.91
CA PHE A 103 -0.46 -15.78 14.24
C PHE A 103 0.99 -15.54 13.88
N VAL A 104 1.92 -15.96 14.73
CA VAL A 104 3.31 -16.16 14.29
C VAL A 104 3.33 -17.37 13.37
N ALA A 105 3.78 -17.17 12.15
CA ALA A 105 3.74 -18.20 11.12
C ALA A 105 4.84 -19.23 11.36
N PRO A 106 4.51 -20.53 11.37
CA PRO A 106 5.50 -21.58 11.44
C PRO A 106 6.37 -21.63 10.19
N GLN A 107 7.51 -22.32 10.27
CA GLN A 107 8.53 -22.37 9.22
C GLN A 107 7.97 -22.80 7.83
N GLU A 108 6.93 -23.61 7.80
CA GLU A 108 6.27 -24.05 6.56
C GLU A 108 5.64 -22.90 5.73
N TYR A 109 5.45 -21.73 6.34
CA TYR A 109 4.99 -20.50 5.66
C TYR A 109 6.14 -19.60 5.20
N MET A 110 7.38 -20.04 5.37
CA MET A 110 8.59 -19.31 5.02
C MET A 110 9.27 -19.95 3.81
N VAL A 111 9.39 -19.20 2.73
CA VAL A 111 10.17 -19.62 1.55
C VAL A 111 11.67 -19.43 1.79
N ARG A 112 11.99 -18.40 2.59
CA ARG A 112 13.36 -18.04 3.03
C ARG A 112 13.31 -17.47 4.45
N ALA A 113 14.46 -17.30 5.07
CA ALA A 113 14.53 -16.60 6.35
C ALA A 113 13.93 -15.19 6.23
N PRO A 114 13.19 -14.71 7.25
CA PRO A 114 12.59 -13.39 7.25
C PRO A 114 13.63 -12.30 6.96
N GLN A 115 13.36 -11.48 5.93
CA GLN A 115 14.27 -10.42 5.52
C GLN A 115 14.38 -9.31 6.59
N PRO A 116 15.56 -8.68 6.75
CA PRO A 116 15.70 -7.46 7.54
C PRO A 116 15.04 -6.28 6.83
N LEU A 117 14.74 -5.22 7.55
CA LEU A 117 14.35 -3.94 6.97
C LEU A 117 15.58 -3.33 6.28
N ILE A 118 15.46 -3.00 5.00
CA ILE A 118 16.49 -2.31 4.22
C ILE A 118 15.88 -1.07 3.59
N TYR A 119 16.51 0.09 3.84
CA TYR A 119 16.27 1.33 3.10
C TYR A 119 17.49 1.67 2.26
N LEU A 120 17.27 1.85 0.96
CA LEU A 120 18.23 2.44 0.04
C LEU A 120 17.74 3.84 -0.35
N PHE A 121 18.36 4.88 0.21
CA PHE A 121 18.05 6.26 -0.10
C PHE A 121 18.76 6.71 -1.37
N MET A 122 18.02 7.25 -2.33
CA MET A 122 18.54 7.83 -3.57
C MET A 122 18.26 9.33 -3.59
N PHE A 123 19.30 10.14 -3.52
CA PHE A 123 19.24 11.60 -3.49
C PHE A 123 19.52 12.18 -4.87
N ASP A 124 18.63 13.03 -5.34
CA ASP A 124 18.89 13.88 -6.49
C ASP A 124 19.86 15.00 -6.09
N VAL A 125 21.08 14.92 -6.61
CA VAL A 125 22.15 15.91 -6.41
C VAL A 125 22.38 16.76 -7.66
N SER A 126 21.42 16.80 -8.58
CA SER A 126 21.40 17.75 -9.68
C SER A 126 21.30 19.19 -9.15
N PHE A 127 21.55 20.15 -10.03
CA PHE A 127 21.40 21.58 -9.72
C PHE A 127 20.02 21.88 -9.09
N ALA A 128 18.95 21.29 -9.61
CA ALA A 128 17.60 21.46 -9.07
C ALA A 128 17.45 20.85 -7.65
N GLY A 129 17.99 19.66 -7.42
CA GLY A 129 17.94 19.00 -6.12
C GLY A 129 18.67 19.75 -5.02
N VAL A 130 19.83 20.31 -5.35
CA VAL A 130 20.65 21.06 -4.38
C VAL A 130 20.11 22.48 -4.15
N THR A 131 19.82 23.24 -5.21
CA THR A 131 19.37 24.64 -5.08
C THR A 131 17.98 24.79 -4.49
N SER A 132 17.10 23.79 -4.66
CA SER A 132 15.77 23.79 -4.02
C SER A 132 15.82 23.50 -2.52
N GLY A 133 17.00 23.15 -1.99
CA GLY A 133 17.19 22.74 -0.59
C GLY A 133 16.70 21.32 -0.26
N LEU A 134 16.34 20.53 -1.29
CA LEU A 134 15.88 19.15 -1.09
C LEU A 134 16.93 18.30 -0.37
N LEU A 135 18.17 18.28 -0.91
CA LEU A 135 19.24 17.44 -0.37
C LEU A 135 19.51 17.71 1.11
N ALA A 136 19.61 19.00 1.48
CA ALA A 136 19.86 19.41 2.87
C ALA A 136 18.72 19.00 3.79
N THR A 137 17.47 19.25 3.37
CA THR A 137 16.29 18.94 4.18
C THR A 137 16.12 17.43 4.34
N ALA A 138 16.30 16.65 3.26
CA ALA A 138 16.19 15.19 3.32
C ALA A 138 17.27 14.55 4.21
N ALA A 139 18.53 14.97 4.06
CA ALA A 139 19.63 14.47 4.90
C ALA A 139 19.37 14.77 6.39
N ARG A 140 18.90 15.97 6.72
CA ARG A 140 18.53 16.36 8.08
C ARG A 140 17.35 15.55 8.62
N CYS A 141 16.29 15.35 7.83
CA CYS A 141 15.14 14.54 8.25
C CYS A 141 15.52 13.09 8.54
N ILE A 142 16.40 12.48 7.73
CA ILE A 142 16.91 11.14 8.00
C ILE A 142 17.71 11.13 9.29
N LEU A 143 18.64 12.08 9.46
CA LEU A 143 19.47 12.22 10.64
C LEU A 143 18.62 12.30 11.93
N GLU A 144 17.61 13.16 11.95
CA GLU A 144 16.70 13.35 13.08
C GLU A 144 15.75 12.14 13.31
N SER A 145 15.59 11.26 12.32
CA SER A 145 14.71 10.09 12.38
C SER A 145 15.41 8.77 12.64
N LEU A 146 16.75 8.71 12.67
CA LEU A 146 17.51 7.47 12.78
C LEU A 146 17.11 6.61 13.98
N ASP A 147 16.77 7.21 15.13
CA ASP A 147 16.34 6.50 16.34
C ASP A 147 14.92 5.96 16.27
N ARG A 148 14.13 6.48 15.33
CA ARG A 148 12.73 6.09 15.14
C ARG A 148 12.54 5.05 14.04
N ILE A 149 13.55 4.82 13.20
CA ILE A 149 13.54 3.74 12.21
C ILE A 149 13.42 2.40 12.95
N PRO A 150 12.42 1.55 12.61
CA PRO A 150 12.27 0.24 13.25
C PRO A 150 13.55 -0.60 13.17
N ASN A 151 14.11 -0.97 14.31
CA ASN A 151 15.38 -1.73 14.40
C ASN A 151 15.50 -2.52 15.71
N THR A 152 14.40 -3.06 16.22
CA THR A 152 14.37 -3.78 17.49
C THR A 152 15.23 -5.05 17.45
N ASP A 153 15.31 -5.72 16.31
CA ASP A 153 16.15 -6.90 16.07
C ASP A 153 17.61 -6.57 15.69
N ARG A 154 17.97 -5.28 15.60
CA ARG A 154 19.30 -4.76 15.24
C ARG A 154 19.81 -5.22 13.87
N ARG A 155 18.91 -5.60 12.94
CA ARG A 155 19.27 -6.06 11.59
C ARG A 155 19.00 -5.04 10.50
N THR A 156 18.38 -3.89 10.82
CA THR A 156 18.08 -2.85 9.84
C THR A 156 19.34 -2.35 9.17
N ARG A 157 19.30 -2.25 7.83
CA ARG A 157 20.41 -1.77 7.01
C ARG A 157 20.01 -0.54 6.23
N LEU A 158 20.94 0.38 6.10
CA LEU A 158 20.78 1.58 5.29
C LEU A 158 21.81 1.58 4.15
N GLY A 159 21.39 2.05 2.99
CA GLY A 159 22.26 2.33 1.86
C GLY A 159 22.00 3.75 1.37
N PHE A 160 23.01 4.38 0.80
CA PHE A 160 22.94 5.74 0.32
C PHE A 160 23.54 5.85 -1.07
N MET A 161 22.78 6.47 -1.99
CA MET A 161 23.21 6.80 -3.34
C MET A 161 22.84 8.23 -3.65
N ALA A 162 23.70 8.94 -4.38
CA ALA A 162 23.35 10.22 -4.96
C ALA A 162 23.38 10.11 -6.49
N VAL A 163 22.52 10.87 -7.17
CA VAL A 163 22.26 10.74 -8.60
C VAL A 163 22.21 12.12 -9.25
N ASP A 164 23.04 12.30 -10.26
CA ASP A 164 22.95 13.37 -11.23
C ASP A 164 23.15 12.78 -12.64
N GLY A 165 24.08 13.28 -13.43
CA GLY A 165 24.54 12.65 -14.69
C GLY A 165 25.40 11.40 -14.46
N SER A 166 25.69 11.05 -13.21
CA SER A 166 26.47 9.89 -12.77
C SER A 166 25.84 9.26 -11.53
N LEU A 167 26.31 8.09 -11.15
CA LEU A 167 25.88 7.37 -9.95
C LEU A 167 26.98 7.51 -8.87
N HIS A 168 26.60 8.06 -7.73
CA HIS A 168 27.52 8.25 -6.60
C HIS A 168 27.13 7.28 -5.48
N TYR A 169 28.00 6.33 -5.16
CA TYR A 169 27.81 5.35 -4.09
C TYR A 169 28.60 5.78 -2.87
N PHE A 170 28.06 5.51 -1.70
CA PHE A 170 28.72 5.83 -0.44
C PHE A 170 29.00 4.54 0.35
N SER A 171 30.29 4.27 0.57
CA SER A 171 30.76 3.23 1.49
C SER A 171 31.02 3.88 2.83
N ILE A 172 30.27 3.47 3.86
CA ILE A 172 30.35 4.02 5.22
C ILE A 172 31.03 2.96 6.11
N PRO A 173 32.18 3.28 6.76
CA PRO A 173 32.86 2.35 7.62
C PRO A 173 32.08 2.08 8.91
N ARG A 174 32.42 0.98 9.60
CA ARG A 174 31.87 0.70 10.92
C ARG A 174 32.42 1.68 11.94
N ASP A 175 31.63 1.97 12.98
CA ASP A 175 32.07 2.84 14.08
C ASP A 175 33.32 2.25 14.77
N GLY A 176 34.26 3.13 15.11
CA GLY A 176 35.55 2.73 15.71
C GLY A 176 36.59 2.24 14.70
N SER A 177 36.38 2.37 13.40
CA SER A 177 37.38 2.14 12.35
C SER A 177 38.47 3.21 12.39
N ASP A 178 39.67 2.93 11.83
CA ASP A 178 40.74 3.91 11.72
C ASP A 178 40.39 5.15 10.89
N ASN A 179 39.48 4.96 9.91
CA ASN A 179 38.92 6.05 9.11
C ASN A 179 37.38 6.05 9.25
N ASN A 180 36.87 7.12 9.82
CA ASN A 180 35.44 7.31 10.07
C ASN A 180 34.71 8.06 8.94
N ASP A 181 35.41 8.49 7.88
CA ASP A 181 34.80 9.22 6.78
C ASP A 181 34.25 8.27 5.70
N ALA A 182 33.04 8.57 5.22
CA ALA A 182 32.45 7.88 4.11
C ALA A 182 33.25 8.10 2.81
N ARG A 183 33.45 7.03 2.04
CA ARG A 183 34.07 7.10 0.71
C ARG A 183 33.01 7.20 -0.36
N MET A 184 33.14 8.19 -1.24
CA MET A 184 32.30 8.34 -2.42
C MET A 184 32.95 7.65 -3.62
N LEU A 185 32.20 6.77 -4.28
CA LEU A 185 32.61 6.05 -5.48
C LEU A 185 31.67 6.45 -6.61
N VAL A 186 32.25 6.97 -7.71
CA VAL A 186 31.44 7.52 -8.83
C VAL A 186 31.51 6.59 -10.02
N VAL A 187 30.34 6.25 -10.58
CA VAL A 187 30.19 5.44 -11.78
C VAL A 187 29.46 6.25 -12.83
N SER A 188 30.12 6.50 -13.96
CA SER A 188 29.58 7.29 -15.09
C SER A 188 29.04 6.41 -16.21
N ASP A 189 29.21 5.09 -16.15
CA ASP A 189 28.61 4.16 -17.10
C ASP A 189 27.14 3.95 -16.72
N LEU A 190 26.27 4.56 -17.53
CA LEU A 190 24.81 4.53 -17.32
C LEU A 190 24.14 3.36 -18.05
N ASP A 191 24.79 2.78 -19.04
CA ASP A 191 24.22 1.68 -19.84
C ASP A 191 24.41 0.34 -19.14
N GLU A 192 25.55 0.13 -18.49
CA GLU A 192 25.81 -1.04 -17.64
C GLU A 192 26.25 -0.63 -16.24
N PRO A 193 25.35 -0.07 -15.41
CA PRO A 193 25.73 0.36 -14.07
C PRO A 193 26.17 -0.83 -13.23
N PHE A 194 27.42 -0.80 -12.79
CA PHE A 194 28.01 -1.80 -11.90
C PHE A 194 28.03 -1.32 -10.46
N LEU A 195 28.17 -2.26 -9.53
CA LEU A 195 28.30 -1.99 -8.10
C LEU A 195 29.79 -2.05 -7.72
N PRO A 196 30.38 -0.93 -7.31
CA PRO A 196 31.78 -0.90 -6.90
C PRO A 196 31.98 -1.52 -5.56
N THR A 197 32.09 -2.31 -4.90
CA THR A 197 32.15 -2.81 -3.50
C THR A 197 30.75 -3.08 -2.91
N PRO A 198 29.96 -3.99 -3.49
CA PRO A 198 28.56 -4.17 -3.10
C PRO A 198 28.38 -4.54 -1.61
N GLU A 199 29.35 -5.19 -0.98
CA GLU A 199 29.36 -5.56 0.44
C GLU A 199 29.42 -4.37 1.40
N ASP A 200 29.99 -3.23 0.96
CA ASP A 200 30.19 -2.04 1.79
C ASP A 200 29.09 -0.97 1.59
N LEU A 201 28.16 -1.19 0.64
CA LEU A 201 27.12 -0.20 0.28
C LEU A 201 25.84 -0.30 1.12
N LEU A 202 25.66 -1.39 1.86
CA LEU A 202 24.55 -1.59 2.79
C LEU A 202 25.09 -1.79 4.20
N VAL A 203 24.95 -0.76 5.02
CA VAL A 203 25.53 -0.73 6.36
C VAL A 203 24.49 -0.99 7.44
N ASN A 204 24.89 -1.67 8.50
CA ASN A 204 24.01 -1.90 9.64
C ASN A 204 23.83 -0.61 10.44
N LEU A 205 22.57 -0.23 10.70
CA LEU A 205 22.22 1.01 11.40
C LEU A 205 22.84 1.08 12.81
N THR A 206 22.93 -0.04 13.52
CA THR A 206 23.50 -0.06 14.87
C THR A 206 25.03 0.02 14.87
N GLU A 207 25.69 -0.70 13.94
CA GLU A 207 27.15 -0.83 13.90
C GLU A 207 27.86 0.38 13.26
N CYS A 208 27.13 1.19 12.49
CA CYS A 208 27.66 2.33 11.73
C CYS A 208 26.99 3.65 12.12
N ARG A 209 26.34 3.71 13.29
CA ARG A 209 25.48 4.81 13.69
C ARG A 209 26.18 6.17 13.65
N ALA A 210 27.32 6.31 14.31
CA ALA A 210 28.05 7.58 14.40
C ALA A 210 28.57 8.02 13.02
N ASN A 211 29.02 7.06 12.20
CA ASN A 211 29.54 7.35 10.87
C ASN A 211 28.43 7.69 9.88
N ILE A 212 27.21 7.14 10.03
CA ILE A 212 26.03 7.56 9.28
C ILE A 212 25.66 9.02 9.62
N GLU A 213 25.68 9.39 10.91
CA GLU A 213 25.43 10.77 11.34
C GLU A 213 26.46 11.75 10.77
N ASN A 214 27.75 11.41 10.85
CA ASN A 214 28.82 12.20 10.25
C ASN A 214 28.66 12.37 8.74
N PHE A 215 28.31 11.28 8.02
CA PHE A 215 28.07 11.29 6.59
C PHE A 215 26.88 12.21 6.22
N LEU A 216 25.73 12.05 6.87
CA LEU A 216 24.54 12.86 6.59
C LEU A 216 24.78 14.35 6.87
N GLY A 217 25.56 14.66 7.92
CA GLY A 217 25.96 16.04 8.23
C GLY A 217 26.86 16.68 7.16
N LYS A 218 27.64 15.88 6.44
CA LYS A 218 28.56 16.35 5.37
C LYS A 218 27.95 16.32 3.98
N LEU A 219 26.87 15.56 3.76
CA LEU A 219 26.33 15.25 2.43
C LEU A 219 26.01 16.50 1.60
N GLN A 220 25.37 17.51 2.19
CA GLN A 220 25.05 18.77 1.51
C GLN A 220 26.32 19.46 0.99
N GLY A 221 27.38 19.50 1.79
CA GLY A 221 28.65 20.15 1.44
C GLY A 221 29.35 19.49 0.25
N MET A 222 29.20 18.18 0.06
CA MET A 222 29.81 17.44 -1.03
C MET A 222 29.32 17.89 -2.41
N PHE A 223 28.07 18.38 -2.52
CA PHE A 223 27.43 18.77 -3.77
C PHE A 223 27.07 20.27 -3.85
N ALA A 224 27.54 21.08 -2.91
CA ALA A 224 27.17 22.50 -2.80
C ALA A 224 27.42 23.33 -4.09
N ASN A 225 28.41 22.96 -4.89
CA ASN A 225 28.82 23.68 -6.09
C ASN A 225 28.39 22.99 -7.40
N THR A 226 27.46 22.03 -7.34
CA THR A 226 27.01 21.35 -8.56
C THR A 226 26.35 22.29 -9.55
N GLN A 227 26.68 22.12 -10.84
CA GLN A 227 26.03 22.78 -11.96
C GLN A 227 25.36 21.76 -12.91
N ASN A 228 25.37 20.47 -12.52
CA ASN A 228 24.85 19.39 -13.34
C ASN A 228 23.31 19.39 -13.34
N GLY A 229 22.68 19.60 -14.48
CA GLY A 229 21.22 19.56 -14.65
C GLY A 229 20.68 18.18 -15.09
N SER A 230 21.56 17.17 -15.20
CA SER A 230 21.16 15.84 -15.66
C SER A 230 20.70 14.96 -14.49
N SER A 231 19.84 13.99 -14.78
CA SER A 231 19.38 12.98 -13.83
C SER A 231 19.34 11.60 -14.48
N ALA A 232 20.19 10.69 -13.98
CA ALA A 232 20.29 9.30 -14.42
C ALA A 232 19.48 8.34 -13.53
N MET A 233 18.32 8.78 -13.03
CA MET A 233 17.51 8.05 -12.05
C MET A 233 17.20 6.62 -12.49
N GLY A 234 16.88 6.35 -13.76
CA GLY A 234 16.57 5.00 -14.22
C GLY A 234 17.76 4.04 -14.13
N SER A 235 18.97 4.53 -14.41
CA SER A 235 20.21 3.75 -14.23
C SER A 235 20.51 3.54 -12.75
N ALA A 236 20.28 4.54 -11.89
CA ALA A 236 20.40 4.42 -10.44
C ALA A 236 19.43 3.40 -9.86
N LEU A 237 18.17 3.39 -10.31
CA LEU A 237 17.16 2.41 -9.91
C LEU A 237 17.61 0.98 -10.26
N ARG A 238 18.17 0.76 -11.46
CA ARG A 238 18.71 -0.55 -11.84
C ARG A 238 19.88 -0.98 -10.95
N ALA A 239 20.80 -0.07 -10.67
CA ALA A 239 21.92 -0.32 -9.77
C ALA A 239 21.45 -0.61 -8.33
N GLY A 240 20.52 0.17 -7.81
CA GLY A 240 19.93 -0.04 -6.49
C GLY A 240 19.16 -1.37 -6.40
N HIS A 241 18.40 -1.72 -7.42
CA HIS A 241 17.75 -3.03 -7.51
C HIS A 241 18.79 -4.16 -7.48
N LYS A 242 19.85 -4.06 -8.28
CA LYS A 242 20.93 -5.04 -8.29
C LYS A 242 21.58 -5.22 -6.91
N LEU A 243 21.71 -4.12 -6.14
CA LEU A 243 22.27 -4.15 -4.79
C LEU A 243 21.39 -4.91 -3.79
N ILE A 244 20.05 -4.73 -3.83
CA ILE A 244 19.16 -5.27 -2.79
C ILE A 244 18.27 -6.43 -3.25
N SER A 245 18.27 -6.81 -4.52
CA SER A 245 17.35 -7.82 -5.10
C SER A 245 17.48 -9.21 -4.48
N HIS A 246 18.65 -9.59 -3.95
CA HIS A 246 18.86 -10.89 -3.34
C HIS A 246 18.27 -10.99 -1.91
N VAL A 247 18.04 -9.85 -1.24
CA VAL A 247 17.42 -9.78 0.09
C VAL A 247 16.00 -9.24 0.01
N GLY A 248 15.77 -8.24 -0.83
CA GLY A 248 14.59 -7.39 -0.84
C GLY A 248 14.78 -6.14 0.01
N GLY A 249 13.82 -5.22 -0.03
CA GLY A 249 13.89 -3.97 0.74
C GLY A 249 13.17 -2.82 0.06
N LYS A 250 13.43 -1.60 0.49
CA LYS A 250 12.82 -0.39 -0.04
C LYS A 250 13.88 0.53 -0.68
N ILE A 251 13.57 1.01 -1.88
CA ILE A 251 14.28 2.11 -2.52
C ILE A 251 13.45 3.37 -2.31
N CYS A 252 14.00 4.34 -1.59
CA CYS A 252 13.40 5.64 -1.33
C CYS A 252 14.04 6.68 -2.24
N VAL A 253 13.33 7.14 -3.26
CA VAL A 253 13.82 8.11 -4.23
C VAL A 253 13.35 9.51 -3.84
N LEU A 254 14.30 10.44 -3.70
CA LEU A 254 14.06 11.85 -3.40
C LEU A 254 14.55 12.67 -4.60
N SER A 255 13.63 13.14 -5.46
CA SER A 255 13.98 13.73 -6.75
C SER A 255 13.29 15.08 -7.00
N ALA A 256 14.05 16.04 -7.49
CA ALA A 256 13.58 17.36 -7.93
C ALA A 256 13.72 17.56 -9.45
N SER A 257 14.35 16.63 -10.15
CA SER A 257 14.64 16.71 -11.58
C SER A 257 13.94 15.61 -12.38
N LEU A 258 13.61 15.92 -13.64
CA LEU A 258 13.12 14.92 -14.59
C LEU A 258 14.29 14.00 -15.01
N PRO A 259 14.13 12.66 -14.95
CA PRO A 259 15.12 11.72 -15.49
C PRO A 259 15.33 11.96 -16.99
N ASN A 260 16.50 12.48 -17.40
CA ASN A 260 16.75 12.89 -18.77
C ASN A 260 17.92 12.17 -19.45
N VAL A 261 18.65 11.32 -18.70
CA VAL A 261 19.76 10.52 -19.23
C VAL A 261 19.68 9.07 -18.73
N GLY A 262 20.32 8.16 -19.46
CA GLY A 262 20.35 6.73 -19.13
C GLY A 262 19.01 5.99 -19.33
N TYR A 263 18.80 4.93 -18.56
CA TYR A 263 17.58 4.13 -18.65
C TYR A 263 16.34 4.93 -18.28
N GLY A 264 15.25 4.70 -19.01
CA GLY A 264 13.96 5.30 -18.69
C GLY A 264 13.95 6.84 -18.83
N LYS A 265 14.86 7.43 -19.60
CA LYS A 265 14.87 8.87 -19.85
C LYS A 265 13.50 9.35 -20.31
N LEU A 266 13.10 10.51 -19.83
CA LEU A 266 11.83 11.17 -20.09
C LEU A 266 12.07 12.55 -20.69
N GLU A 267 11.09 13.02 -21.45
CA GLU A 267 11.09 14.36 -22.03
C GLU A 267 9.85 15.12 -21.56
N PRO A 268 9.92 16.45 -21.38
CA PRO A 268 8.73 17.25 -21.10
C PRO A 268 7.71 17.09 -22.24
N ARG A 269 6.47 16.75 -21.88
CA ARG A 269 5.39 16.45 -22.84
C ARG A 269 4.08 17.19 -22.56
N GLU A 270 4.12 18.23 -21.70
CA GLU A 270 2.96 19.07 -21.46
C GLU A 270 2.68 19.95 -22.68
N ASP A 271 1.85 19.47 -23.58
CA ASP A 271 1.32 20.29 -24.68
C ASP A 271 -0.06 20.84 -24.29
N LYS A 272 -0.11 22.14 -24.00
CA LYS A 272 -1.36 22.85 -23.67
C LYS A 272 -2.46 22.69 -24.74
N LYS A 273 -2.08 22.37 -25.98
CA LYS A 273 -3.05 22.11 -27.06
C LYS A 273 -3.79 20.80 -26.91
N LEU A 274 -3.29 19.88 -26.09
CA LEU A 274 -3.94 18.59 -25.82
C LEU A 274 -4.97 18.69 -24.68
N LEU A 275 -4.84 19.70 -23.80
CA LEU A 275 -5.74 19.89 -22.67
C LEU A 275 -7.17 20.16 -23.15
N GLY A 276 -8.16 19.49 -22.55
CA GLY A 276 -9.57 19.57 -22.92
C GLY A 276 -9.92 18.86 -24.24
N THR A 277 -8.98 18.14 -24.86
CA THR A 277 -9.24 17.34 -26.07
C THR A 277 -9.36 15.85 -25.75
N SER A 278 -9.88 15.06 -26.70
CA SER A 278 -9.95 13.59 -26.57
C SER A 278 -8.58 12.90 -26.43
N LYS A 279 -7.49 13.63 -26.65
CA LYS A 279 -6.11 13.14 -26.53
C LYS A 279 -5.46 13.48 -25.17
N GLU A 280 -6.15 14.23 -24.32
CA GLU A 280 -5.64 14.61 -22.99
C GLU A 280 -5.23 13.40 -22.15
N ASN A 281 -5.99 12.31 -22.21
CA ASN A 281 -5.70 11.08 -21.49
C ASN A 281 -4.34 10.46 -21.87
N SER A 282 -3.77 10.78 -23.04
CA SER A 282 -2.42 10.33 -23.42
C SER A 282 -1.33 10.92 -22.50
N LEU A 283 -1.58 12.09 -21.91
CA LEU A 283 -0.67 12.74 -20.95
C LEU A 283 -0.66 12.01 -19.60
N LEU A 284 -1.74 11.27 -19.27
CA LEU A 284 -1.88 10.48 -18.06
C LEU A 284 -1.32 9.05 -18.20
N GLN A 285 -0.84 8.67 -19.38
CA GLN A 285 -0.20 7.38 -19.61
C GLN A 285 1.31 7.48 -19.47
N THR A 286 1.97 6.36 -19.16
CA THR A 286 3.43 6.32 -19.09
C THR A 286 4.07 6.65 -20.45
N GLN A 287 5.09 7.50 -20.46
CA GLN A 287 5.87 7.81 -21.66
C GLN A 287 6.82 6.67 -22.04
N SER A 288 7.34 5.96 -21.02
CA SER A 288 8.31 4.87 -21.21
C SER A 288 7.81 3.57 -20.58
N SER A 289 7.90 2.49 -21.32
CA SER A 289 7.58 1.15 -20.81
C SER A 289 8.52 0.67 -19.71
N PHE A 290 9.71 1.29 -19.59
CA PHE A 290 10.72 0.98 -18.59
C PHE A 290 10.11 0.96 -17.18
N TYR A 291 9.38 1.99 -16.78
CA TYR A 291 8.88 2.15 -15.41
C TYR A 291 7.95 1.02 -14.98
N LYS A 292 7.08 0.57 -15.87
CA LYS A 292 6.17 -0.54 -15.59
C LYS A 292 6.88 -1.89 -15.61
N SER A 293 7.72 -2.16 -16.60
CA SER A 293 8.46 -3.43 -16.70
C SER A 293 9.45 -3.59 -15.54
N PHE A 294 10.14 -2.53 -15.18
CA PHE A 294 11.07 -2.53 -14.05
C PHE A 294 10.36 -2.70 -12.70
N ALA A 295 9.20 -2.08 -12.49
CA ALA A 295 8.39 -2.30 -11.29
C ALA A 295 7.97 -3.77 -11.15
N VAL A 296 7.62 -4.44 -12.23
CA VAL A 296 7.31 -5.88 -12.24
C VAL A 296 8.53 -6.73 -11.85
N GLU A 297 9.72 -6.36 -12.33
CA GLU A 297 10.98 -7.00 -11.94
C GLU A 297 11.28 -6.82 -10.45
N CYS A 298 11.14 -5.59 -9.93
CA CYS A 298 11.29 -5.27 -8.51
C CYS A 298 10.31 -6.09 -7.64
N SER A 299 9.04 -6.20 -8.05
CA SER A 299 8.04 -6.98 -7.30
C SER A 299 8.40 -8.46 -7.20
N LYS A 300 9.02 -9.05 -8.22
CA LYS A 300 9.46 -10.46 -8.20
C LYS A 300 10.57 -10.70 -7.17
N THR A 301 11.41 -9.71 -6.92
CA THR A 301 12.55 -9.76 -6.01
C THR A 301 12.28 -9.14 -4.64
N GLN A 302 11.01 -8.81 -4.33
CA GLN A 302 10.59 -8.20 -3.07
C GLN A 302 11.25 -6.83 -2.82
N VAL A 303 11.44 -6.04 -3.87
CA VAL A 303 11.92 -4.67 -3.81
C VAL A 303 10.75 -3.71 -4.02
N SER A 304 10.49 -2.85 -3.02
CA SER A 304 9.51 -1.77 -3.09
C SER A 304 10.21 -0.45 -3.43
N ILE A 305 9.51 0.42 -4.17
CA ILE A 305 10.01 1.74 -4.53
C ILE A 305 9.03 2.80 -4.06
N ASP A 306 9.51 3.78 -3.31
CA ASP A 306 8.76 4.97 -2.93
C ASP A 306 9.36 6.19 -3.63
N MET A 307 8.48 7.06 -4.13
CA MET A 307 8.86 8.25 -4.89
C MET A 307 8.46 9.51 -4.13
N PHE A 308 9.44 10.28 -3.68
CA PHE A 308 9.26 11.64 -3.16
C PHE A 308 9.68 12.61 -4.25
N LEU A 309 8.69 13.25 -4.88
CA LEU A 309 8.88 14.10 -6.05
C LEU A 309 8.70 15.58 -5.68
N PHE A 310 9.75 16.35 -5.81
CA PHE A 310 9.83 17.76 -5.44
C PHE A 310 9.91 18.60 -6.70
N SER A 311 8.81 19.18 -7.11
CA SER A 311 8.72 19.84 -8.40
C SER A 311 8.73 21.36 -8.27
N ALA A 312 9.83 22.01 -8.64
CA ALA A 312 9.83 23.43 -9.01
C ALA A 312 9.50 23.62 -10.50
N GLN A 313 9.66 22.56 -11.28
CA GLN A 313 9.39 22.49 -12.73
C GLN A 313 8.60 21.21 -13.04
N TYR A 314 8.45 20.92 -14.34
CA TYR A 314 7.75 19.72 -14.81
C TYR A 314 8.40 18.42 -14.32
N GLN A 315 7.58 17.52 -13.80
CA GLN A 315 7.93 16.11 -13.56
C GLN A 315 6.85 15.20 -14.14
N ASP A 316 7.25 14.15 -14.85
CA ASP A 316 6.31 13.17 -15.41
C ASP A 316 5.82 12.17 -14.33
N VAL A 317 4.96 12.66 -13.42
CA VAL A 317 4.36 11.83 -12.35
C VAL A 317 3.62 10.64 -12.94
N ALA A 318 2.97 10.80 -14.10
CA ALA A 318 2.22 9.72 -14.74
C ALA A 318 3.12 8.53 -15.15
N SER A 319 4.39 8.79 -15.51
CA SER A 319 5.37 7.73 -15.76
C SER A 319 5.98 7.20 -14.46
N LEU A 320 6.44 8.09 -13.58
CA LEU A 320 7.18 7.74 -12.36
C LEU A 320 6.32 6.97 -11.34
N SER A 321 5.05 7.32 -11.19
CA SER A 321 4.14 6.67 -10.24
C SER A 321 3.85 5.19 -10.54
N ASN A 322 4.24 4.69 -11.72
CA ASN A 322 4.14 3.26 -12.01
C ASN A 322 5.08 2.42 -11.12
N LEU A 323 6.21 2.98 -10.66
CA LEU A 323 7.13 2.29 -9.78
C LEU A 323 6.48 1.94 -8.44
N PRO A 324 6.00 2.90 -7.63
CA PRO A 324 5.28 2.62 -6.40
C PRO A 324 4.02 1.77 -6.61
N ARG A 325 3.25 2.08 -7.65
CA ARG A 325 1.96 1.42 -7.92
C ARG A 325 2.06 -0.09 -7.98
N TYR A 326 3.10 -0.65 -8.62
CA TYR A 326 3.24 -2.09 -8.80
C TYR A 326 4.23 -2.74 -7.81
N THR A 327 4.83 -1.96 -6.90
CA THR A 327 5.75 -2.49 -5.89
C THR A 327 5.25 -2.33 -4.45
N GLY A 328 3.98 -1.93 -4.25
CA GLY A 328 3.42 -1.67 -2.93
C GLY A 328 3.98 -0.42 -2.25
N GLY A 329 4.62 0.47 -3.02
CA GLY A 329 5.15 1.73 -2.53
C GLY A 329 4.15 2.88 -2.64
N GLN A 330 4.62 4.10 -2.38
CA GLN A 330 3.84 5.33 -2.37
C GLN A 330 4.50 6.42 -3.21
N THR A 331 3.67 7.31 -3.77
CA THR A 331 4.12 8.52 -4.46
C THR A 331 3.72 9.72 -3.63
N TYR A 332 4.70 10.50 -3.21
CA TYR A 332 4.54 11.79 -2.55
C TYR A 332 4.92 12.88 -3.53
N PHE A 333 4.06 13.85 -3.72
CA PHE A 333 4.29 14.93 -4.68
C PHE A 333 4.21 16.31 -3.99
N TYR A 334 5.29 17.07 -4.11
CA TYR A 334 5.43 18.40 -3.53
C TYR A 334 5.54 19.43 -4.67
N PRO A 335 4.40 19.96 -5.15
CA PRO A 335 4.39 20.93 -6.25
C PRO A 335 5.01 22.24 -5.81
N ALA A 336 5.73 22.88 -6.72
CA ALA A 336 6.41 24.17 -6.51
C ALA A 336 7.28 24.21 -5.24
N TRP A 337 7.94 23.10 -4.92
CA TRP A 337 8.78 22.93 -3.74
C TRP A 337 9.85 24.01 -3.60
N ASN A 338 9.99 24.55 -2.39
CA ASN A 338 11.10 25.40 -2.00
C ASN A 338 11.34 25.27 -0.49
N ALA A 339 12.51 24.75 -0.09
CA ALA A 339 12.87 24.58 1.31
C ALA A 339 12.94 25.91 2.12
N ALA A 340 13.07 27.06 1.44
CA ALA A 340 13.03 28.37 2.10
C ALA A 340 11.62 28.75 2.59
N ARG A 341 10.56 28.08 2.08
CA ARG A 341 9.21 28.19 2.60
C ARG A 341 9.04 27.24 3.77
N THR A 342 8.87 27.79 4.95
CA THR A 342 8.76 27.01 6.21
C THR A 342 7.65 25.97 6.14
N GLU A 343 6.51 26.29 5.53
CA GLU A 343 5.36 25.38 5.40
C GLU A 343 5.70 24.13 4.58
N ASP A 344 6.40 24.30 3.45
CA ASP A 344 6.82 23.18 2.61
C ASP A 344 7.82 22.29 3.35
N ALA A 345 8.81 22.91 4.02
CA ALA A 345 9.83 22.19 4.78
C ALA A 345 9.23 21.40 5.95
N ILE A 346 8.31 22.01 6.72
CA ILE A 346 7.61 21.36 7.82
C ILE A 346 6.75 20.20 7.30
N LYS A 347 5.95 20.43 6.24
CA LYS A 347 5.12 19.39 5.64
C LYS A 347 5.95 18.16 5.27
N PHE A 348 7.01 18.36 4.49
CA PHE A 348 7.88 17.25 4.10
C PHE A 348 8.54 16.58 5.31
N ALA A 349 9.08 17.36 6.26
CA ALA A 349 9.75 16.81 7.44
C ALA A 349 8.80 15.95 8.28
N THR A 350 7.55 16.38 8.46
CA THR A 350 6.54 15.61 9.19
C THR A 350 6.19 14.32 8.44
N GLU A 351 5.80 14.41 7.17
CA GLU A 351 5.41 13.24 6.37
C GLU A 351 6.55 12.23 6.22
N PHE A 352 7.79 12.71 6.01
CA PHE A 352 8.95 11.85 5.84
C PHE A 352 9.42 11.21 7.16
N SER A 353 9.29 11.94 8.26
CA SER A 353 9.55 11.42 9.60
C SER A 353 8.56 10.30 9.98
N ASP A 354 7.27 10.51 9.71
CA ASP A 354 6.23 9.50 9.92
C ASP A 354 6.46 8.28 9.02
N TYR A 355 6.85 8.50 7.76
CA TYR A 355 7.22 7.42 6.84
C TYR A 355 8.39 6.58 7.36
N LEU A 356 9.43 7.19 7.92
CA LEU A 356 10.61 6.49 8.43
C LEU A 356 10.35 5.77 9.76
N SER A 357 9.47 6.30 10.60
CA SER A 357 9.14 5.73 11.91
C SER A 357 8.06 4.65 11.85
N SER A 358 7.29 4.60 10.77
CA SER A 358 6.19 3.65 10.64
C SER A 358 6.70 2.23 10.44
N GLU A 359 6.09 1.29 11.16
CA GLU A 359 6.30 -0.13 10.91
C GLU A 359 5.71 -0.52 9.55
N ILE A 360 6.37 -1.45 8.86
CA ILE A 360 6.01 -1.90 7.53
C ILE A 360 5.93 -3.42 7.51
N GLY A 361 4.91 -3.96 6.84
CA GLY A 361 4.89 -5.37 6.47
C GLY A 361 5.76 -5.59 5.23
N LEU A 362 6.74 -6.49 5.33
CA LEU A 362 7.61 -6.85 4.20
C LEU A 362 7.19 -8.19 3.61
N GLU A 363 7.49 -8.43 2.33
CA GLU A 363 7.15 -9.68 1.62
C GLU A 363 5.69 -10.09 1.84
N ALA A 364 4.78 -9.11 1.78
CA ALA A 364 3.40 -9.36 2.15
C ALA A 364 2.59 -9.94 0.99
N VAL A 365 1.63 -10.78 1.35
CA VAL A 365 0.65 -11.36 0.42
C VAL A 365 -0.73 -11.27 1.05
N LEU A 366 -1.66 -10.64 0.34
CA LEU A 366 -3.06 -10.51 0.76
C LEU A 366 -3.96 -11.38 -0.11
N ARG A 367 -4.85 -12.12 0.53
CA ARG A 367 -5.86 -12.93 -0.15
C ARG A 367 -7.23 -12.74 0.49
N VAL A 368 -8.23 -12.49 -0.34
CA VAL A 368 -9.63 -12.38 0.07
C VAL A 368 -10.35 -13.68 -0.24
N ARG A 369 -11.05 -14.23 0.76
CA ARG A 369 -11.92 -15.40 0.65
C ARG A 369 -13.35 -15.00 0.97
N THR A 370 -14.28 -15.58 0.26
CA THR A 370 -15.69 -15.24 0.34
C THR A 370 -16.56 -16.47 0.52
N THR A 371 -17.75 -16.31 1.10
CA THR A 371 -18.78 -17.34 1.09
C THR A 371 -19.07 -17.80 -0.34
N THR A 372 -19.33 -19.09 -0.52
CA THR A 372 -19.76 -19.67 -1.81
C THR A 372 -20.90 -18.86 -2.41
N GLY A 373 -20.81 -18.57 -3.71
CA GLY A 373 -21.70 -17.67 -4.44
C GLY A 373 -21.20 -16.24 -4.58
N LEU A 374 -20.16 -15.87 -3.81
CA LEU A 374 -19.47 -14.59 -3.91
C LEU A 374 -18.06 -14.78 -4.48
N ARG A 375 -17.58 -13.77 -5.23
CA ARG A 375 -16.23 -13.77 -5.79
C ARG A 375 -15.63 -12.35 -5.80
N PRO A 376 -14.35 -12.18 -5.39
CA PRO A 376 -13.60 -10.97 -5.68
C PRO A 376 -13.50 -10.77 -7.20
N SER A 377 -13.86 -9.58 -7.71
CA SER A 377 -13.91 -9.31 -9.15
C SER A 377 -12.88 -8.28 -9.62
N ALA A 378 -12.56 -7.30 -8.78
CA ALA A 378 -11.56 -6.29 -9.06
C ALA A 378 -10.85 -5.85 -7.77
N PHE A 379 -9.60 -5.39 -7.91
CA PHE A 379 -8.76 -4.98 -6.81
C PHE A 379 -8.15 -3.61 -7.11
N TYR A 380 -8.15 -2.71 -6.12
CA TYR A 380 -7.64 -1.34 -6.24
C TYR A 380 -6.67 -1.03 -5.10
N GLY A 381 -5.58 -0.37 -5.42
CA GLY A 381 -4.49 -0.02 -4.52
C GLY A 381 -3.13 -0.24 -5.16
N ASN A 382 -2.06 -0.01 -4.39
CA ASN A 382 -0.68 -0.20 -4.83
C ASN A 382 -0.21 -1.61 -4.46
N PHE A 383 -0.17 -2.50 -5.44
CA PHE A 383 0.30 -3.89 -5.29
C PHE A 383 0.57 -4.52 -6.65
N PHE A 384 1.22 -5.66 -6.64
CA PHE A 384 1.34 -6.51 -7.81
C PHE A 384 0.32 -7.66 -7.74
N ASN A 385 -0.53 -7.77 -8.75
CA ASN A 385 -1.50 -8.86 -8.83
C ASN A 385 -0.83 -10.11 -9.43
N ARG A 386 -0.55 -11.12 -8.59
CA ARG A 386 0.10 -12.38 -9.02
C ARG A 386 -0.86 -13.36 -9.65
N SER A 387 -2.12 -13.36 -9.22
CA SER A 387 -3.20 -14.18 -9.73
C SER A 387 -4.53 -13.46 -9.50
N SER A 388 -5.63 -14.04 -9.98
CA SER A 388 -6.98 -13.43 -9.88
C SER A 388 -7.45 -13.10 -8.46
N ASP A 389 -6.81 -13.64 -7.42
CA ASP A 389 -7.22 -13.50 -6.02
C ASP A 389 -6.06 -13.20 -5.04
N LEU A 390 -4.85 -12.98 -5.57
CA LEU A 390 -3.62 -12.83 -4.78
C LEU A 390 -2.90 -11.52 -5.08
N CYS A 391 -2.90 -10.61 -4.11
CA CYS A 391 -2.15 -9.37 -4.17
C CYS A 391 -0.81 -9.54 -3.45
N ALA A 392 0.30 -9.20 -4.11
CA ALA A 392 1.64 -9.26 -3.57
C ALA A 392 2.20 -7.86 -3.33
N PHE A 393 2.85 -7.69 -2.20
CA PHE A 393 3.43 -6.43 -1.74
C PHE A 393 4.87 -6.67 -1.29
N PRO A 394 5.87 -6.23 -2.04
CA PRO A 394 7.24 -6.17 -1.52
C PRO A 394 7.32 -5.43 -0.18
N ALA A 395 6.56 -4.33 -0.06
CA ALA A 395 6.29 -3.67 1.21
C ALA A 395 4.81 -3.28 1.30
N MET A 396 4.23 -3.41 2.49
CA MET A 396 2.85 -3.05 2.80
C MET A 396 2.86 -1.99 3.92
N PRO A 397 2.69 -0.70 3.59
CA PRO A 397 2.58 0.38 4.57
C PRO A 397 1.35 0.22 5.46
N ARG A 398 1.43 0.68 6.72
CA ARG A 398 0.34 0.54 7.71
C ARG A 398 -0.87 1.42 7.42
N ASP A 399 -0.66 2.58 6.82
CA ASP A 399 -1.65 3.63 6.56
C ASP A 399 -2.47 3.43 5.29
N GLN A 400 -2.26 2.33 4.56
CA GLN A 400 -2.90 2.11 3.27
C GLN A 400 -4.21 1.33 3.38
N ALA A 401 -5.16 1.75 2.51
CA ALA A 401 -6.42 1.06 2.28
C ALA A 401 -6.42 0.40 0.90
N TYR A 402 -7.03 -0.78 0.83
CA TYR A 402 -7.21 -1.54 -0.41
C TYR A 402 -8.69 -1.77 -0.64
N VAL A 403 -9.14 -1.64 -1.88
CA VAL A 403 -10.54 -1.86 -2.23
C VAL A 403 -10.66 -3.12 -3.06
N VAL A 404 -11.60 -3.98 -2.70
CA VAL A 404 -11.90 -5.22 -3.42
C VAL A 404 -13.38 -5.26 -3.78
N GLU A 405 -13.66 -5.24 -5.07
CA GLU A 405 -15.02 -5.36 -5.59
C GLU A 405 -15.48 -6.82 -5.51
N ILE A 406 -16.70 -7.05 -5.02
CA ILE A 406 -17.26 -8.39 -4.82
C ILE A 406 -18.43 -8.58 -5.79
N ALA A 407 -18.38 -9.63 -6.60
CA ALA A 407 -19.45 -10.08 -7.45
C ALA A 407 -20.33 -11.12 -6.75
N ILE A 408 -21.62 -11.10 -7.01
CA ILE A 408 -22.58 -12.15 -6.63
C ILE A 408 -22.79 -13.02 -7.88
N ASP A 409 -22.11 -14.15 -7.94
CA ASP A 409 -22.19 -15.08 -9.08
C ASP A 409 -23.38 -16.03 -8.92
N GLU A 410 -23.69 -16.44 -7.67
CA GLU A 410 -24.82 -17.29 -7.32
C GLU A 410 -25.63 -16.69 -6.17
N ASN A 411 -26.90 -16.99 -6.08
CA ASN A 411 -27.76 -16.52 -5.00
C ASN A 411 -27.26 -17.03 -3.63
N VAL A 412 -27.10 -16.11 -2.68
CA VAL A 412 -26.68 -16.44 -1.33
C VAL A 412 -27.91 -16.80 -0.51
N THR A 413 -28.03 -18.09 -0.14
CA THR A 413 -29.18 -18.62 0.61
C THR A 413 -28.98 -18.62 2.13
N LYS A 414 -27.75 -18.33 2.59
CA LYS A 414 -27.44 -18.26 4.03
C LYS A 414 -27.90 -16.95 4.63
N ALA A 415 -28.26 -16.98 5.92
CA ALA A 415 -28.60 -15.77 6.69
C ALA A 415 -27.45 -14.79 6.84
N PHE A 416 -26.21 -15.29 6.76
CA PHE A 416 -24.98 -14.50 6.85
C PHE A 416 -24.03 -14.88 5.70
N ALA A 417 -23.41 -13.88 5.12
CA ALA A 417 -22.27 -14.03 4.23
C ALA A 417 -21.00 -13.59 4.96
N CYS A 418 -19.94 -14.37 4.81
CA CYS A 418 -18.67 -14.09 5.43
C CYS A 418 -17.61 -13.76 4.38
N LEU A 419 -16.76 -12.78 4.71
CA LEU A 419 -15.59 -12.36 3.95
C LEU A 419 -14.39 -12.49 4.89
N GLN A 420 -13.31 -13.12 4.43
CA GLN A 420 -12.10 -13.25 5.24
C GLN A 420 -10.88 -12.79 4.43
N VAL A 421 -10.12 -11.90 5.03
CA VAL A 421 -8.86 -11.41 4.50
C VAL A 421 -7.72 -12.03 5.30
N GLY A 422 -6.81 -12.71 4.62
CA GLY A 422 -5.57 -13.20 5.22
C GLY A 422 -4.40 -12.42 4.65
N VAL A 423 -3.58 -11.85 5.52
CA VAL A 423 -2.32 -11.16 5.18
C VAL A 423 -1.16 -11.91 5.79
N LEU A 424 -0.33 -12.50 4.96
CA LEU A 424 0.94 -13.11 5.35
C LEU A 424 2.04 -12.06 5.11
N HIS A 425 2.82 -11.70 6.13
CA HIS A 425 3.85 -10.65 6.03
C HIS A 425 5.02 -10.94 6.97
N THR A 426 6.14 -10.29 6.73
CA THR A 426 7.27 -10.22 7.64
C THR A 426 7.25 -8.85 8.34
N THR A 427 7.31 -8.82 9.66
CA THR A 427 7.43 -7.56 10.42
C THR A 427 8.81 -6.96 10.27
N CYS A 428 8.95 -5.67 10.59
CA CYS A 428 10.28 -5.02 10.64
C CYS A 428 11.25 -5.71 11.62
N ASN A 429 10.72 -6.43 12.60
CA ASN A 429 11.49 -7.16 13.61
C ASN A 429 11.80 -8.62 13.21
N GLY A 430 11.59 -8.97 11.94
CA GLY A 430 11.96 -10.27 11.39
C GLY A 430 11.07 -11.44 11.79
N GLU A 431 9.86 -11.19 12.26
CA GLU A 431 8.87 -12.24 12.49
C GLU A 431 7.96 -12.41 11.28
N ARG A 432 7.76 -13.66 10.86
CA ARG A 432 6.75 -13.98 9.84
C ARG A 432 5.40 -14.11 10.51
N ARG A 433 4.40 -13.35 10.08
CA ARG A 433 3.07 -13.30 10.71
C ARG A 433 1.95 -13.49 9.70
N ILE A 434 0.83 -13.99 10.20
CA ILE A 434 -0.42 -14.13 9.44
C ILE A 434 -1.49 -13.36 10.20
N ARG A 435 -1.93 -12.22 9.65
CA ARG A 435 -3.07 -11.46 10.15
C ARG A 435 -4.34 -11.94 9.43
N VAL A 436 -5.35 -12.30 10.21
CA VAL A 436 -6.64 -12.80 9.73
C VAL A 436 -7.73 -11.85 10.18
N MET A 437 -8.50 -11.33 9.23
CA MET A 437 -9.63 -10.44 9.47
C MET A 437 -10.88 -11.10 8.89
N THR A 438 -11.93 -11.30 9.70
CA THR A 438 -13.17 -11.95 9.26
C THR A 438 -14.35 -11.02 9.50
N LEU A 439 -15.11 -10.76 8.45
CA LEU A 439 -16.34 -9.99 8.49
C LEU A 439 -17.52 -10.90 8.18
N SER A 440 -18.55 -10.87 9.03
CA SER A 440 -19.82 -11.57 8.81
C SER A 440 -20.94 -10.55 8.65
N ILE A 441 -21.65 -10.60 7.53
CA ILE A 441 -22.66 -9.62 7.13
C ILE A 441 -24.01 -10.35 6.97
N PRO A 442 -25.12 -9.87 7.58
CA PRO A 442 -26.43 -10.44 7.34
C PRO A 442 -26.86 -10.24 5.88
N THR A 443 -27.58 -11.21 5.35
CA THR A 443 -28.14 -11.19 3.99
C THR A 443 -29.61 -10.76 4.01
N THR A 444 -30.07 -10.10 2.97
CA THR A 444 -31.45 -9.64 2.86
C THR A 444 -31.96 -9.67 1.42
N GLN A 445 -33.29 -9.83 1.28
CA GLN A 445 -34.02 -9.64 0.02
C GLN A 445 -34.72 -8.26 -0.03
N ASN A 446 -34.64 -7.50 1.06
CA ASN A 446 -35.31 -6.21 1.20
C ASN A 446 -34.37 -5.06 0.77
N LEU A 447 -34.79 -4.32 -0.25
CA LEU A 447 -34.02 -3.19 -0.79
C LEU A 447 -33.80 -2.06 0.24
N ALA A 448 -34.78 -1.80 1.11
CA ALA A 448 -34.65 -0.78 2.15
C ALA A 448 -33.53 -1.12 3.16
N GLU A 449 -33.41 -2.40 3.54
CA GLU A 449 -32.33 -2.85 4.42
C GLU A 449 -30.95 -2.78 3.74
N VAL A 450 -30.88 -3.00 2.41
CA VAL A 450 -29.63 -2.82 1.67
C VAL A 450 -29.16 -1.37 1.76
N TYR A 451 -30.05 -0.39 1.58
CA TYR A 451 -29.71 1.02 1.72
C TYR A 451 -29.39 1.40 3.17
N ALA A 452 -30.16 0.89 4.14
CA ALA A 452 -29.94 1.19 5.57
C ALA A 452 -28.59 0.66 6.11
N SER A 453 -28.06 -0.41 5.49
CA SER A 453 -26.78 -1.01 5.89
C SER A 453 -25.56 -0.49 5.10
N ALA A 454 -25.75 0.41 4.15
CA ALA A 454 -24.68 0.90 3.30
C ALA A 454 -23.79 1.92 4.04
N ASP A 455 -22.49 1.85 3.80
CA ASP A 455 -21.48 2.74 4.39
C ASP A 455 -21.07 3.80 3.35
N GLN A 456 -21.37 5.07 3.65
CA GLN A 456 -21.08 6.18 2.74
C GLN A 456 -19.58 6.43 2.51
N GLN A 457 -18.72 6.16 3.52
CA GLN A 457 -17.27 6.34 3.39
C GLN A 457 -16.69 5.24 2.49
N ALA A 458 -17.07 3.99 2.71
CA ALA A 458 -16.68 2.86 1.88
C ALA A 458 -17.12 3.04 0.43
N ILE A 459 -18.37 3.50 0.20
CA ILE A 459 -18.89 3.81 -1.14
C ILE A 459 -18.07 4.91 -1.81
N THR A 460 -17.76 5.98 -1.08
CA THR A 460 -16.96 7.09 -1.61
C THR A 460 -15.55 6.65 -1.98
N ALA A 461 -14.88 5.86 -1.13
CA ALA A 461 -13.57 5.29 -1.41
C ALA A 461 -13.58 4.41 -2.67
N TYR A 462 -14.61 3.56 -2.83
CA TYR A 462 -14.78 2.77 -4.05
C TYR A 462 -14.91 3.65 -5.29
N PHE A 463 -15.78 4.68 -5.24
CA PHE A 463 -15.97 5.56 -6.39
C PHE A 463 -14.78 6.48 -6.66
N ALA A 464 -13.95 6.79 -5.67
CA ALA A 464 -12.68 7.48 -5.89
C ALA A 464 -11.76 6.65 -6.81
N HIS A 465 -11.60 5.35 -6.54
CA HIS A 465 -10.82 4.47 -7.42
C HIS A 465 -11.44 4.35 -8.82
N LYS A 466 -12.76 4.24 -8.92
CA LYS A 466 -13.46 4.21 -10.22
C LYS A 466 -13.31 5.51 -11.01
N ALA A 467 -13.33 6.65 -10.33
CA ALA A 467 -13.10 7.95 -10.95
C ALA A 467 -11.68 8.06 -11.50
N VAL A 468 -10.66 7.61 -10.74
CA VAL A 468 -9.27 7.56 -11.21
C VAL A 468 -9.12 6.65 -12.43
N GLU A 469 -9.68 5.42 -12.41
CA GLU A 469 -9.67 4.55 -13.60
C GLU A 469 -10.30 5.24 -14.83
N ARG A 470 -11.44 5.92 -14.61
CA ARG A 470 -12.14 6.62 -15.70
C ARG A 470 -11.33 7.81 -16.21
N ALA A 471 -10.69 8.58 -15.32
CA ALA A 471 -9.81 9.68 -15.69
C ALA A 471 -8.64 9.19 -16.54
N LEU A 472 -7.95 8.14 -16.11
CA LEU A 472 -6.83 7.55 -16.83
C LEU A 472 -7.21 6.99 -18.20
N SER A 473 -8.46 6.53 -18.38
CA SER A 473 -8.92 5.94 -19.65
C SER A 473 -9.61 6.94 -20.60
N SER A 474 -10.27 7.96 -20.06
CA SER A 474 -11.19 8.80 -20.84
C SER A 474 -11.10 10.30 -20.53
N GLY A 475 -10.17 10.72 -19.67
CA GLY A 475 -9.98 12.10 -19.25
C GLY A 475 -10.78 12.50 -18.02
N LEU A 476 -10.44 13.67 -17.46
CA LEU A 476 -10.99 14.16 -16.20
C LEU A 476 -12.47 14.52 -16.27
N ASP A 477 -12.90 15.18 -17.33
CA ASP A 477 -14.29 15.59 -17.49
C ASP A 477 -15.20 14.36 -17.56
N ALA A 478 -14.80 13.32 -18.31
CA ALA A 478 -15.53 12.06 -18.36
C ALA A 478 -15.61 11.36 -17.00
N ALA A 479 -14.59 11.51 -16.16
CA ALA A 479 -14.60 10.97 -14.80
C ALA A 479 -15.55 11.76 -13.88
N ARG A 480 -15.52 13.10 -13.94
CA ARG A 480 -16.44 13.98 -13.19
C ARG A 480 -17.90 13.73 -13.55
N ASP A 481 -18.19 13.68 -14.85
CA ASP A 481 -19.54 13.40 -15.36
C ASP A 481 -20.04 12.01 -14.90
N ALA A 482 -19.18 11.00 -14.90
CA ALA A 482 -19.51 9.66 -14.42
C ALA A 482 -19.82 9.63 -12.92
N VAL A 483 -19.06 10.35 -12.10
CA VAL A 483 -19.29 10.48 -10.65
C VAL A 483 -20.61 11.20 -10.39
N GLN A 484 -20.87 12.31 -11.07
CA GLN A 484 -22.13 13.07 -10.97
C GLN A 484 -23.34 12.22 -11.41
N ALA A 485 -23.25 11.60 -12.58
CA ALA A 485 -24.32 10.75 -13.10
C ALA A 485 -24.64 9.59 -12.14
N LYS A 486 -23.61 9.00 -11.53
CA LYS A 486 -23.79 7.92 -10.56
C LYS A 486 -24.48 8.37 -9.29
N MET A 487 -24.15 9.55 -8.77
CA MET A 487 -24.84 10.12 -7.60
C MET A 487 -26.31 10.40 -7.91
N ILE A 488 -26.61 10.97 -9.07
CA ILE A 488 -27.98 11.22 -9.53
C ILE A 488 -28.76 9.90 -9.67
N GLU A 489 -28.15 8.87 -10.28
CA GLU A 489 -28.76 7.54 -10.43
C GLU A 489 -29.12 6.93 -9.06
N LEU A 490 -28.26 7.01 -8.08
CA LEU A 490 -28.50 6.51 -6.73
C LEU A 490 -29.68 7.23 -6.05
N LEU A 491 -29.72 8.56 -6.11
CA LEU A 491 -30.81 9.37 -5.55
C LEU A 491 -32.14 9.10 -6.23
N GLN A 492 -32.16 9.03 -7.56
CA GLN A 492 -33.37 8.74 -8.35
C GLN A 492 -33.88 7.33 -8.05
N THR A 493 -32.98 6.34 -7.95
CA THR A 493 -33.37 4.96 -7.64
C THR A 493 -33.96 4.85 -6.25
N TYR A 494 -33.34 5.48 -5.25
CA TYR A 494 -33.89 5.49 -3.89
C TYR A 494 -35.26 6.14 -3.84
N LYS A 495 -35.45 7.30 -4.46
CA LYS A 495 -36.75 8.00 -4.53
C LYS A 495 -37.82 7.16 -5.23
N LYS A 496 -37.48 6.51 -6.34
CA LYS A 496 -38.40 5.67 -7.11
C LYS A 496 -38.84 4.42 -6.38
N GLU A 497 -37.91 3.72 -5.75
CA GLU A 497 -38.13 2.38 -5.19
C GLU A 497 -38.59 2.41 -3.72
N LEU A 498 -38.25 3.44 -2.97
CA LEU A 498 -38.45 3.54 -1.51
C LEU A 498 -39.14 4.83 -1.07
N GLY A 499 -39.16 5.87 -1.90
CA GLY A 499 -39.88 7.10 -1.64
C GLY A 499 -41.38 6.84 -1.87
N GLY A 500 -42.15 6.57 -0.81
CA GLY A 500 -43.58 6.29 -0.89
C GLY A 500 -44.32 7.39 -1.63
N GLY A 501 -45.14 7.00 -2.59
CA GLY A 501 -45.82 7.84 -3.61
C GLY A 501 -46.79 8.91 -3.12
N ASN A 502 -46.76 9.36 -1.87
CA ASN A 502 -47.78 10.24 -1.30
C ASN A 502 -47.26 11.38 -0.40
N MET A 503 -46.01 11.78 -0.50
CA MET A 503 -45.55 12.97 0.24
C MET A 503 -45.24 14.12 -0.72
N GLY A 504 -46.15 15.07 -0.83
CA GLY A 504 -46.02 16.33 -1.56
C GLY A 504 -44.99 17.31 -1.00
N GLY A 505 -43.93 16.82 -0.36
CA GLY A 505 -42.79 17.60 0.11
C GLY A 505 -41.63 17.50 -0.87
N GLY A 506 -41.27 18.61 -1.54
CA GLY A 506 -40.20 18.69 -2.53
C GLY A 506 -38.77 18.46 -1.98
N GLY A 507 -38.62 17.84 -0.81
CA GLY A 507 -37.33 17.58 -0.20
C GLY A 507 -36.66 16.31 -0.76
N LEU A 508 -35.32 16.34 -0.86
CA LEU A 508 -34.50 15.21 -1.20
C LEU A 508 -34.57 14.17 -0.06
N GLN A 509 -35.22 13.03 -0.33
CA GLN A 509 -35.25 11.90 0.62
C GLN A 509 -34.10 10.97 0.32
N PHE A 510 -33.24 10.75 1.33
CA PHE A 510 -32.13 9.80 1.26
C PHE A 510 -31.91 9.18 2.66
N PRO A 511 -31.43 7.93 2.79
CA PRO A 511 -31.29 7.32 4.11
C PRO A 511 -30.30 8.10 4.98
N ALA A 512 -30.54 8.10 6.29
CA ALA A 512 -29.75 8.91 7.24
C ALA A 512 -28.24 8.58 7.19
N ASN A 513 -27.90 7.30 7.04
CA ASN A 513 -26.52 6.80 6.93
C ASN A 513 -25.81 7.20 5.64
N LEU A 514 -26.55 7.64 4.59
CA LEU A 514 -25.99 8.08 3.32
C LEU A 514 -26.17 9.60 3.08
N ARG A 515 -26.62 10.35 4.08
CA ARG A 515 -26.97 11.78 3.96
C ARG A 515 -25.79 12.66 3.51
N ALA A 516 -24.56 12.36 3.96
CA ALA A 516 -23.39 13.10 3.57
C ALA A 516 -22.79 12.70 2.22
N MET A 517 -23.26 11.62 1.60
CA MET A 517 -22.71 11.09 0.35
C MET A 517 -22.71 12.10 -0.81
N PRO A 518 -23.76 12.93 -1.06
CA PRO A 518 -23.71 13.95 -2.10
C PRO A 518 -22.58 14.98 -1.87
N MET A 519 -22.32 15.36 -0.62
CA MET A 519 -21.23 16.26 -0.29
C MET A 519 -19.85 15.61 -0.48
N LEU A 520 -19.71 14.34 -0.11
CA LEU A 520 -18.49 13.57 -0.34
C LEU A 520 -18.20 13.40 -1.83
N PHE A 521 -19.21 13.13 -2.65
CA PHE A 521 -19.05 13.05 -4.11
C PHE A 521 -18.70 14.41 -4.73
N LEU A 522 -19.30 15.50 -4.23
CA LEU A 522 -18.92 16.85 -4.65
C LEU A 522 -17.47 17.16 -4.26
N GLY A 523 -17.04 16.76 -3.05
CA GLY A 523 -15.66 16.86 -2.61
C GLY A 523 -14.71 16.08 -3.51
N LEU A 524 -15.08 14.85 -3.89
CA LEU A 524 -14.30 14.03 -4.84
C LEU A 524 -14.14 14.72 -6.20
N MET A 525 -15.21 15.30 -6.76
CA MET A 525 -15.17 16.01 -8.04
C MET A 525 -14.35 17.32 -7.98
N LYS A 526 -14.29 17.96 -6.81
CA LYS A 526 -13.57 19.22 -6.58
C LYS A 526 -12.19 19.03 -5.92
N ASN A 527 -11.77 17.80 -5.71
CA ASN A 527 -10.46 17.53 -5.10
C ASN A 527 -9.36 18.13 -5.99
N VAL A 528 -8.38 18.77 -5.34
CA VAL A 528 -7.24 19.41 -5.99
C VAL A 528 -6.46 18.41 -6.84
N SER A 529 -6.32 17.16 -6.37
CA SER A 529 -5.70 16.08 -7.15
C SER A 529 -6.42 15.81 -8.47
N SER A 530 -7.75 16.00 -8.52
CA SER A 530 -8.55 15.90 -9.75
C SER A 530 -8.51 17.17 -10.60
N ALA A 531 -7.93 18.25 -10.10
CA ALA A 531 -7.79 19.52 -10.82
C ALA A 531 -6.36 19.75 -11.37
N LEU A 532 -5.39 18.97 -10.86
CA LEU A 532 -3.96 19.08 -11.23
C LEU A 532 -3.46 17.94 -12.12
N ILE A 533 -4.31 16.95 -12.42
CA ILE A 533 -3.98 15.85 -13.35
C ILE A 533 -4.25 16.30 -14.78
#